data_53d0b8fc342a605a29e3aee2e6eb20b6
#
_entry.id   53d0b8fc342a605a29e3aee2e6eb20b6
#
_cell.length_a   1.000
_cell.length_b   1.000
_cell.length_c   1.000
_cell.angle_alpha   90.00
_cell.angle_beta   90.00
_cell.angle_gamma   90.00
#
_symmetry.space_group_name_H-M   'P 1'
#
loop_
_entity.id
_entity.type
_entity.pdbx_description
1 polymer ?
#
loop_
_entity_poly.entity_id
_entity_poly.type
_entity_poly.pdbx_seq_one_letter_code
_entity_poly.pdbx_strand_id
1 'polypeptide(L)'
;MSRLCHTSFLQSTIFVINSRGILMKSSSTVSAILLVGSTALLLAAPSIAQGVTGAGASFPAPLYSKWAADYNRSTGVKINYQSVGSGAGLRQIEAKTVDFGASDAPLRDDELAKKGLVQFPTVIGGVVPVVNIKGIAPGQLKLNGQLLGDIYLGKITKWTDPAIKALNPTLALPDAAIAPVRRADGSGTTFIFTNYLSKVNPEWKTKVGEGTAVNWPVGAGGKGNEGVAAFVGRLPNSIGYVEYSYVKQNKMTFAQVRNAAGNFVSPDDLTFKAAAANADWVKSFYQILTAQPGKDAWPITGATFILMQKVQDKPAQATEVLKFLDWAYKNGDKNADELDYVPMPANVKAAIEKSWAEIKDASGKAIAFK
;
A
#
# COMPACT_ATOMS: atom_id res chain seq x y z
N MET A 1 -42.31 -43.57 -20.23
CA MET A 1 -43.26 -42.54 -20.63
C MET A 1 -42.48 -41.23 -20.66
N SER A 2 -41.85 -40.86 -21.75
CA SER A 2 -42.34 -40.27 -22.98
C SER A 2 -42.82 -38.82 -22.79
N ARG A 3 -42.04 -37.87 -23.25
CA ARG A 3 -42.16 -36.90 -24.36
C ARG A 3 -41.20 -35.75 -24.12
N LEU A 4 -40.18 -35.52 -24.91
CA LEU A 4 -40.05 -34.94 -26.28
C LEU A 4 -40.46 -33.46 -26.41
N CYS A 5 -39.41 -32.70 -26.76
CA CYS A 5 -39.27 -31.66 -27.81
C CYS A 5 -39.96 -30.30 -27.66
N HIS A 6 -39.22 -29.20 -27.78
CA HIS A 6 -39.18 -28.45 -29.05
C HIS A 6 -38.06 -27.40 -29.09
N THR A 7 -37.25 -27.52 -30.10
CA THR A 7 -36.30 -26.52 -30.62
C THR A 7 -37.05 -25.48 -31.44
N SER A 8 -36.67 -24.20 -31.33
CA SER A 8 -37.04 -23.18 -32.30
C SER A 8 -35.80 -22.38 -32.75
N PHE A 9 -35.41 -22.65 -33.97
CA PHE A 9 -34.51 -21.84 -34.80
C PHE A 9 -35.23 -20.57 -35.26
N LEU A 10 -34.61 -19.42 -35.14
CA LEU A 10 -34.98 -18.20 -35.85
C LEU A 10 -33.85 -17.78 -36.76
N GLN A 11 -34.09 -18.01 -38.09
CA GLN A 11 -33.31 -17.51 -39.20
C GLN A 11 -33.50 -15.99 -39.33
N SER A 12 -32.42 -15.25 -39.43
CA SER A 12 -32.45 -13.84 -39.88
C SER A 12 -32.12 -13.76 -41.35
N THR A 13 -33.10 -13.26 -42.11
CA THR A 13 -33.06 -13.05 -43.53
C THR A 13 -32.28 -11.78 -43.89
N ILE A 14 -31.26 -11.90 -44.73
CA ILE A 14 -30.51 -10.77 -45.30
C ILE A 14 -31.29 -10.30 -46.54
N PHE A 15 -31.66 -9.00 -46.53
CA PHE A 15 -32.18 -8.34 -47.74
C PHE A 15 -31.02 -7.64 -48.50
N VAL A 16 -30.77 -8.08 -49.71
CA VAL A 16 -29.93 -7.41 -50.69
C VAL A 16 -30.84 -6.62 -51.63
N ILE A 17 -30.69 -5.31 -51.67
CA ILE A 17 -31.37 -4.46 -52.68
C ILE A 17 -30.33 -4.05 -53.72
N ASN A 18 -30.57 -4.49 -54.95
CA ASN A 18 -29.87 -4.14 -56.14
C ASN A 18 -30.71 -3.13 -56.95
N SER A 19 -30.16 -1.99 -57.31
CA SER A 19 -30.73 -1.16 -58.37
C SER A 19 -29.68 -0.44 -59.20
N ARG A 20 -29.49 -0.98 -60.34
CA ARG A 20 -29.45 -0.44 -61.71
C ARG A 20 -28.85 0.96 -61.92
N GLY A 21 -27.86 0.88 -62.80
CA GLY A 21 -27.08 1.89 -63.41
C GLY A 21 -27.80 2.92 -64.32
N ILE A 22 -27.09 3.99 -64.49
CA ILE A 22 -27.22 4.86 -65.67
C ILE A 22 -25.81 5.25 -66.11
N LEU A 23 -25.52 4.91 -67.37
CA LEU A 23 -24.36 5.40 -68.16
C LEU A 23 -24.64 6.85 -68.58
N MET A 24 -23.72 7.78 -68.37
CA MET A 24 -23.61 8.95 -69.22
C MET A 24 -22.17 9.24 -69.58
N LYS A 25 -21.97 9.40 -70.85
CA LYS A 25 -20.77 9.74 -71.61
C LYS A 25 -20.42 11.23 -71.48
N SER A 26 -19.14 11.51 -71.79
CA SER A 26 -18.63 12.76 -72.36
C SER A 26 -17.94 13.65 -71.35
N SER A 27 -16.83 14.22 -71.58
CA SER A 27 -15.91 14.62 -72.57
C SER A 27 -14.69 15.25 -71.93
N SER A 28 -13.57 15.06 -72.49
CA SER A 28 -12.26 15.61 -72.14
C SER A 28 -12.24 17.13 -72.10
N THR A 29 -11.71 17.71 -71.06
CA THR A 29 -11.03 19.01 -71.12
C THR A 29 -9.81 18.98 -70.18
N VAL A 30 -8.67 19.23 -70.81
CA VAL A 30 -7.36 19.43 -70.16
C VAL A 30 -7.40 20.73 -69.39
N SER A 31 -7.01 20.69 -68.15
CA SER A 31 -6.68 21.90 -67.40
C SER A 31 -5.58 21.68 -66.36
N ALA A 32 -4.65 22.51 -66.45
CA ALA A 32 -3.38 22.74 -65.81
C ALA A 32 -3.25 22.29 -64.34
N ILE A 33 -2.13 21.65 -64.09
CA ILE A 33 -1.55 21.30 -62.83
C ILE A 33 -1.10 22.59 -62.10
N LEU A 34 -1.76 22.97 -61.05
CA LEU A 34 -1.24 23.87 -60.01
C LEU A 34 -0.78 23.01 -58.81
N LEU A 35 0.53 22.79 -58.73
CA LEU A 35 1.17 22.19 -57.58
C LEU A 35 1.11 23.22 -56.43
N VAL A 36 0.08 23.14 -55.59
CA VAL A 36 0.07 23.81 -54.29
C VAL A 36 0.76 22.87 -53.31
N GLY A 37 1.99 23.20 -52.97
CA GLY A 37 2.75 22.53 -51.91
C GLY A 37 2.06 22.73 -50.55
N SER A 38 1.26 21.72 -50.17
CA SER A 38 0.75 21.62 -48.80
C SER A 38 1.88 21.19 -47.88
N THR A 39 2.58 22.16 -47.26
CA THR A 39 3.38 21.94 -46.08
C THR A 39 2.42 21.50 -44.97
N ALA A 40 2.27 20.20 -44.76
CA ALA A 40 1.64 19.64 -43.61
C ALA A 40 2.48 20.02 -42.38
N LEU A 41 2.10 21.08 -41.68
CA LEU A 41 2.51 21.32 -40.31
C LEU A 41 1.99 20.13 -39.49
N LEU A 42 2.85 19.17 -39.22
CA LEU A 42 2.64 18.16 -38.19
C LEU A 42 2.57 18.92 -36.87
N LEU A 43 1.37 19.35 -36.50
CA LEU A 43 1.04 19.71 -35.12
C LEU A 43 1.28 18.44 -34.32
N ALA A 44 2.45 18.35 -33.67
CA ALA A 44 2.69 17.38 -32.63
C ALA A 44 1.56 17.57 -31.59
N ALA A 45 0.53 16.73 -31.68
CA ALA A 45 -0.48 16.68 -30.61
C ALA A 45 0.29 16.49 -29.30
N PRO A 46 -0.03 17.26 -28.25
CA PRO A 46 0.59 17.02 -26.96
C PRO A 46 0.29 15.56 -26.63
N SER A 47 1.34 14.74 -26.52
CA SER A 47 1.22 13.39 -25.98
C SER A 47 0.62 13.57 -24.60
N ILE A 48 -0.67 13.23 -24.44
CA ILE A 48 -1.29 13.15 -23.12
C ILE A 48 -0.43 12.16 -22.37
N ALA A 49 0.34 12.64 -21.42
CA ALA A 49 1.22 11.81 -20.63
C ALA A 49 0.35 10.67 -20.05
N GLN A 50 0.60 9.48 -20.51
CA GLN A 50 -0.13 8.31 -20.06
C GLN A 50 0.09 8.23 -18.54
N GLY A 51 -1.01 8.28 -17.75
CA GLY A 51 -0.91 8.36 -16.30
C GLY A 51 -0.10 7.21 -15.73
N VAL A 52 0.65 7.48 -14.67
CA VAL A 52 1.44 6.49 -13.94
C VAL A 52 0.51 5.59 -13.12
N THR A 53 0.76 4.29 -13.16
CA THR A 53 0.01 3.30 -12.36
C THR A 53 0.89 2.70 -11.27
N GLY A 54 0.39 2.67 -10.06
CA GLY A 54 1.01 1.99 -8.93
C GLY A 54 0.02 1.12 -8.18
N ALA A 55 0.50 0.08 -7.53
CA ALA A 55 -0.38 -0.76 -6.70
C ALA A 55 0.39 -1.38 -5.51
N GLY A 56 -0.32 -1.62 -4.43
CA GLY A 56 0.27 -2.33 -3.30
C GLY A 56 -0.32 -1.99 -1.94
N ALA A 57 0.56 -1.78 -1.00
CA ALA A 57 0.25 -1.59 0.41
C ALA A 57 -0.87 -0.58 0.66
N SER A 58 -1.81 -0.94 1.54
CA SER A 58 -2.82 0.01 2.03
C SER A 58 -2.26 0.94 3.12
N PHE A 59 -1.13 0.60 3.70
CA PHE A 59 -0.46 1.39 4.73
C PHE A 59 -0.21 2.85 4.26
N PRO A 60 0.45 3.15 3.13
CA PRO A 60 0.72 4.51 2.69
C PRO A 60 -0.42 5.12 1.86
N ALA A 61 -1.51 4.38 1.58
CA ALA A 61 -2.51 4.80 0.60
C ALA A 61 -3.16 6.17 0.90
N PRO A 62 -3.46 6.56 2.15
CA PRO A 62 -3.94 7.91 2.45
C PRO A 62 -2.96 9.01 2.02
N LEU A 63 -1.66 8.82 2.29
CA LEU A 63 -0.62 9.76 1.93
C LEU A 63 -0.36 9.78 0.40
N TYR A 64 -0.29 8.59 -0.22
CA TYR A 64 -0.07 8.51 -1.67
C TYR A 64 -1.22 9.14 -2.46
N SER A 65 -2.46 9.04 -1.98
CA SER A 65 -3.62 9.72 -2.58
C SER A 65 -3.48 11.25 -2.51
N LYS A 66 -2.98 11.76 -1.38
CA LYS A 66 -2.73 13.19 -1.19
C LYS A 66 -1.58 13.68 -2.08
N TRP A 67 -0.46 12.97 -2.10
CA TRP A 67 0.67 13.26 -2.99
C TRP A 67 0.27 13.23 -4.47
N ALA A 68 -0.49 12.22 -4.89
CA ALA A 68 -0.98 12.11 -6.26
C ALA A 68 -1.86 13.29 -6.67
N ALA A 69 -2.76 13.74 -5.77
CA ALA A 69 -3.62 14.88 -6.01
C ALA A 69 -2.82 16.19 -6.14
N ASP A 70 -1.84 16.41 -5.26
CA ASP A 70 -1.02 17.60 -5.23
C ASP A 70 -0.05 17.63 -6.43
N TYR A 71 0.55 16.48 -6.78
CA TYR A 71 1.38 16.34 -7.96
C TYR A 71 0.60 16.62 -9.25
N ASN A 72 -0.62 16.08 -9.36
CA ASN A 72 -1.48 16.34 -10.51
C ASN A 72 -1.82 17.84 -10.64
N ARG A 73 -2.10 18.53 -9.52
CA ARG A 73 -2.36 19.98 -9.55
C ARG A 73 -1.17 20.79 -10.04
N SER A 74 0.05 20.35 -9.70
CA SER A 74 1.27 21.08 -10.04
C SER A 74 1.82 20.76 -11.42
N THR A 75 1.59 19.54 -11.94
CA THR A 75 2.23 19.04 -13.17
C THR A 75 1.26 18.62 -14.28
N GLY A 76 -0.02 18.42 -13.94
CA GLY A 76 -1.01 17.82 -14.84
C GLY A 76 -0.88 16.29 -14.99
N VAL A 77 0.16 15.65 -14.44
CA VAL A 77 0.38 14.21 -14.54
C VAL A 77 -0.49 13.48 -13.53
N LYS A 78 -1.23 12.46 -13.99
CA LYS A 78 -2.10 11.66 -13.16
C LYS A 78 -1.36 10.43 -12.60
N ILE A 79 -1.37 10.28 -11.28
CA ILE A 79 -0.89 9.09 -10.59
C ILE A 79 -2.09 8.29 -10.12
N ASN A 80 -2.19 7.03 -10.55
CA ASN A 80 -3.26 6.11 -10.16
C ASN A 80 -2.69 5.02 -9.26
N TYR A 81 -2.83 5.19 -7.94
CA TYR A 81 -2.39 4.20 -6.96
C TYR A 81 -3.56 3.34 -6.49
N GLN A 82 -3.38 2.02 -6.53
CA GLN A 82 -4.39 1.03 -6.11
C GLN A 82 -3.99 0.38 -4.79
N SER A 83 -4.77 0.61 -3.73
CA SER A 83 -4.64 -0.03 -2.43
C SER A 83 -5.17 -1.46 -2.50
N VAL A 84 -4.30 -2.42 -2.77
CA VAL A 84 -4.66 -3.85 -2.97
C VAL A 84 -3.93 -4.80 -2.02
N GLY A 85 -3.06 -4.26 -1.15
CA GLY A 85 -2.19 -4.98 -0.23
C GLY A 85 -0.82 -5.29 -0.82
N SER A 86 0.21 -5.35 0.05
CA SER A 86 1.63 -5.51 -0.34
C SER A 86 1.87 -6.75 -1.20
N GLY A 87 1.24 -7.88 -0.85
CA GLY A 87 1.40 -9.12 -1.62
C GLY A 87 0.83 -9.03 -3.05
N ALA A 88 -0.27 -8.28 -3.26
CA ALA A 88 -0.80 -8.05 -4.59
C ALA A 88 0.06 -7.04 -5.36
N GLY A 89 0.56 -5.99 -4.69
CA GLY A 89 1.49 -5.02 -5.28
C GLY A 89 2.77 -5.69 -5.79
N LEU A 90 3.37 -6.56 -4.98
CA LEU A 90 4.55 -7.32 -5.40
C LEU A 90 4.26 -8.19 -6.64
N ARG A 91 3.16 -8.94 -6.64
CA ARG A 91 2.79 -9.75 -7.83
C ARG A 91 2.55 -8.90 -9.08
N GLN A 92 1.94 -7.72 -8.94
CA GLN A 92 1.65 -6.84 -10.07
C GLN A 92 2.93 -6.23 -10.65
N ILE A 93 3.89 -5.81 -9.81
CA ILE A 93 5.16 -5.30 -10.33
C ILE A 93 6.01 -6.42 -10.94
N GLU A 94 6.00 -7.64 -10.39
CA GLU A 94 6.65 -8.80 -11.00
C GLU A 94 6.05 -9.14 -12.37
N ALA A 95 4.72 -9.07 -12.50
CA ALA A 95 4.00 -9.28 -13.74
C ALA A 95 4.05 -8.08 -14.71
N LYS A 96 4.71 -6.97 -14.33
CA LYS A 96 4.84 -5.73 -15.11
C LYS A 96 3.49 -5.10 -15.51
N THR A 97 2.44 -5.31 -14.70
CA THR A 97 1.10 -4.76 -14.94
C THR A 97 0.92 -3.37 -14.33
N VAL A 98 1.88 -2.91 -13.53
CA VAL A 98 1.97 -1.56 -12.96
C VAL A 98 3.37 -1.01 -13.14
N ASP A 99 3.51 0.32 -13.08
CA ASP A 99 4.79 1.00 -13.25
C ASP A 99 5.63 1.00 -11.96
N PHE A 100 4.96 0.91 -10.79
CA PHE A 100 5.60 0.67 -9.49
C PHE A 100 4.71 -0.15 -8.56
N GLY A 101 5.36 -0.94 -7.70
CA GLY A 101 4.72 -1.62 -6.58
C GLY A 101 4.98 -0.91 -5.25
N ALA A 102 4.17 -1.17 -4.22
CA ALA A 102 4.45 -0.73 -2.86
C ALA A 102 4.22 -1.86 -1.86
N SER A 103 5.16 -2.00 -0.90
CA SER A 103 5.12 -3.05 0.12
C SER A 103 5.67 -2.53 1.45
N ASP A 104 5.02 -2.91 2.57
CA ASP A 104 5.56 -2.63 3.91
C ASP A 104 6.37 -3.81 4.46
N ALA A 105 6.52 -4.88 3.66
CA ALA A 105 7.45 -5.97 3.92
C ALA A 105 8.64 -5.80 2.96
N PRO A 106 9.82 -5.40 3.44
CA PRO A 106 10.98 -5.25 2.59
C PRO A 106 11.46 -6.60 2.07
N LEU A 107 11.94 -6.62 0.84
CA LEU A 107 12.62 -7.77 0.24
C LEU A 107 14.12 -7.69 0.53
N ARG A 108 14.74 -8.85 0.77
CA ARG A 108 16.19 -8.93 0.88
C ARG A 108 16.87 -8.76 -0.47
N ASP A 109 18.14 -8.40 -0.47
CA ASP A 109 18.91 -8.14 -1.69
C ASP A 109 18.94 -9.35 -2.64
N ASP A 110 19.00 -10.58 -2.10
CA ASP A 110 18.96 -11.81 -2.90
C ASP A 110 17.59 -12.04 -3.54
N GLU A 111 16.49 -11.64 -2.87
CA GLU A 111 15.13 -11.71 -3.40
C GLU A 111 14.92 -10.65 -4.49
N LEU A 112 15.41 -9.42 -4.26
CA LEU A 112 15.37 -8.34 -5.25
C LEU A 112 16.14 -8.73 -6.52
N ALA A 113 17.35 -9.29 -6.37
CA ALA A 113 18.16 -9.73 -7.50
C ALA A 113 17.46 -10.84 -8.32
N LYS A 114 16.88 -11.85 -7.65
CA LYS A 114 16.14 -12.94 -8.30
C LYS A 114 14.92 -12.44 -9.07
N LYS A 115 14.27 -11.38 -8.57
CA LYS A 115 13.05 -10.81 -9.17
C LYS A 115 13.34 -9.70 -10.19
N GLY A 116 14.60 -9.28 -10.32
CA GLY A 116 14.98 -8.16 -11.18
C GLY A 116 14.39 -6.82 -10.71
N LEU A 117 14.20 -6.66 -9.40
CA LEU A 117 13.60 -5.47 -8.79
C LEU A 117 14.66 -4.63 -8.06
N VAL A 118 14.36 -3.37 -7.89
CA VAL A 118 14.97 -2.46 -6.91
C VAL A 118 13.93 -2.04 -5.91
N GLN A 119 14.37 -1.72 -4.68
CA GLN A 119 13.50 -1.20 -3.64
C GLN A 119 14.13 -0.01 -2.93
N PHE A 120 13.29 0.91 -2.47
CA PHE A 120 13.70 2.03 -1.62
C PHE A 120 12.52 2.53 -0.76
N PRO A 121 12.77 3.04 0.46
CA PRO A 121 11.71 3.45 1.38
C PRO A 121 11.07 4.77 0.96
N THR A 122 9.79 4.98 1.29
CA THR A 122 9.09 6.26 1.05
C THR A 122 8.67 6.97 2.32
N VAL A 123 8.12 6.25 3.29
CA VAL A 123 7.54 6.83 4.49
C VAL A 123 7.53 5.81 5.62
N ILE A 124 7.61 6.29 6.85
CA ILE A 124 7.48 5.48 8.08
C ILE A 124 6.16 5.80 8.76
N GLY A 125 5.59 4.81 9.47
CA GLY A 125 4.38 4.98 10.25
C GLY A 125 4.24 3.86 11.29
N GLY A 126 3.15 3.90 12.06
CA GLY A 126 2.87 2.92 13.10
C GLY A 126 1.70 2.01 12.79
N VAL A 127 1.85 0.72 13.09
CA VAL A 127 0.72 -0.22 13.19
C VAL A 127 0.17 -0.14 14.61
N VAL A 128 -1.13 0.09 14.73
CA VAL A 128 -1.76 0.43 16.01
C VAL A 128 -2.88 -0.57 16.32
N PRO A 129 -2.84 -1.20 17.52
CA PRO A 129 -3.97 -1.98 18.00
C PRO A 129 -5.16 -1.08 18.28
N VAL A 130 -6.29 -1.36 17.64
CA VAL A 130 -7.55 -0.62 17.76
C VAL A 130 -8.63 -1.50 18.35
N VAL A 131 -9.50 -0.92 19.15
CA VAL A 131 -10.56 -1.66 19.84
C VAL A 131 -11.91 -0.96 19.71
N ASN A 132 -12.98 -1.74 19.85
CA ASN A 132 -14.35 -1.24 19.96
C ASN A 132 -14.97 -1.72 21.27
N ILE A 133 -14.61 -1.08 22.36
CA ILE A 133 -15.10 -1.40 23.71
C ILE A 133 -15.86 -0.18 24.24
N LYS A 134 -17.14 -0.38 24.56
CA LYS A 134 -17.98 0.70 25.10
C LYS A 134 -17.39 1.27 26.39
N GLY A 135 -17.26 2.59 26.47
CA GLY A 135 -16.78 3.30 27.65
C GLY A 135 -15.26 3.40 27.75
N ILE A 136 -14.50 2.85 26.79
CA ILE A 136 -13.04 3.00 26.75
C ILE A 136 -12.68 4.08 25.71
N ALA A 137 -11.96 5.10 26.16
CA ALA A 137 -11.49 6.18 25.29
C ALA A 137 -10.12 5.86 24.67
N PRO A 138 -9.72 6.55 23.56
CA PRO A 138 -8.41 6.39 22.96
C PRO A 138 -7.27 6.53 23.95
N GLY A 139 -6.33 5.58 23.93
CA GLY A 139 -5.13 5.58 24.79
C GLY A 139 -5.37 5.14 26.24
N GLN A 140 -6.60 4.81 26.66
CA GLN A 140 -6.84 4.32 28.01
C GLN A 140 -6.43 2.86 28.21
N LEU A 141 -6.71 2.00 27.22
CA LEU A 141 -6.37 0.58 27.30
C LEU A 141 -4.86 0.39 27.14
N LYS A 142 -4.25 -0.35 28.05
CA LYS A 142 -2.83 -0.71 28.04
C LYS A 142 -2.67 -2.18 27.69
N LEU A 143 -1.86 -2.48 26.67
CA LEU A 143 -1.52 -3.82 26.24
C LEU A 143 0.01 -3.97 26.16
N ASN A 144 0.49 -5.20 26.15
CA ASN A 144 1.87 -5.53 25.82
C ASN A 144 1.91 -6.58 24.70
N GLY A 145 3.09 -6.85 24.16
CA GLY A 145 3.24 -7.78 23.06
C GLY A 145 2.86 -9.21 23.41
N GLN A 146 3.08 -9.65 24.66
CA GLN A 146 2.67 -10.97 25.12
C GLN A 146 1.15 -11.12 25.06
N LEU A 147 0.40 -10.16 25.62
CA LEU A 147 -1.06 -10.16 25.59
C LEU A 147 -1.61 -10.10 24.16
N LEU A 148 -1.04 -9.24 23.31
CA LEU A 148 -1.44 -9.18 21.91
C LEU A 148 -1.25 -10.54 21.23
N GLY A 149 -0.10 -11.17 21.40
CA GLY A 149 0.14 -12.52 20.86
C GLY A 149 -0.85 -13.55 21.39
N ASP A 150 -1.11 -13.56 22.70
CA ASP A 150 -2.02 -14.51 23.34
C ASP A 150 -3.50 -14.32 22.93
N ILE A 151 -3.92 -13.08 22.67
CA ILE A 151 -5.24 -12.78 22.08
C ILE A 151 -5.35 -13.39 20.68
N TYR A 152 -4.37 -13.13 19.80
CA TYR A 152 -4.41 -13.64 18.43
C TYR A 152 -4.08 -15.13 18.30
N LEU A 153 -3.50 -15.75 19.35
CA LEU A 153 -3.42 -17.22 19.50
C LEU A 153 -4.74 -17.84 19.99
N GLY A 154 -5.71 -17.03 20.42
CA GLY A 154 -6.97 -17.51 21.00
C GLY A 154 -6.84 -18.03 22.43
N LYS A 155 -5.76 -17.72 23.13
CA LYS A 155 -5.53 -18.10 24.55
C LYS A 155 -6.27 -17.16 25.49
N ILE A 156 -6.25 -15.87 25.21
CA ILE A 156 -7.01 -14.85 25.92
C ILE A 156 -8.26 -14.55 25.11
N THR A 157 -9.42 -14.89 25.63
CA THR A 157 -10.69 -14.85 24.92
C THR A 157 -11.70 -13.86 25.51
N LYS A 158 -11.43 -13.28 26.67
CA LYS A 158 -12.31 -12.30 27.33
C LYS A 158 -11.56 -11.03 27.75
N TRP A 159 -12.22 -9.88 27.68
CA TRP A 159 -11.67 -8.62 28.16
C TRP A 159 -11.43 -8.57 29.67
N THR A 160 -12.15 -9.40 30.43
CA THR A 160 -11.97 -9.57 31.88
C THR A 160 -10.85 -10.52 32.28
N ASP A 161 -10.05 -11.01 31.34
CA ASP A 161 -8.90 -11.87 31.62
C ASP A 161 -7.99 -11.21 32.68
N PRO A 162 -7.54 -11.97 33.71
CA PRO A 162 -6.69 -11.44 34.76
C PRO A 162 -5.42 -10.73 34.27
N ALA A 163 -4.81 -11.21 33.19
CA ALA A 163 -3.61 -10.61 32.63
C ALA A 163 -3.88 -9.24 31.99
N ILE A 164 -5.05 -9.05 31.35
CA ILE A 164 -5.48 -7.73 30.84
C ILE A 164 -5.81 -6.81 32.02
N LYS A 165 -6.56 -7.28 33.01
CA LYS A 165 -6.92 -6.50 34.22
C LYS A 165 -5.70 -6.03 34.99
N ALA A 166 -4.65 -6.85 35.10
CA ALA A 166 -3.41 -6.49 35.79
C ALA A 166 -2.73 -5.25 35.20
N LEU A 167 -2.83 -5.03 33.89
CA LEU A 167 -2.32 -3.83 33.22
C LEU A 167 -3.31 -2.66 33.26
N ASN A 168 -4.59 -2.92 33.58
CA ASN A 168 -5.69 -1.98 33.48
C ASN A 168 -6.57 -2.00 34.77
N PRO A 169 -6.00 -1.84 36.00
CA PRO A 169 -6.73 -2.08 37.23
C PRO A 169 -7.90 -1.12 37.48
N THR A 170 -7.87 0.05 36.84
CA THR A 170 -8.90 1.09 36.99
C THR A 170 -9.94 1.10 35.86
N LEU A 171 -9.75 0.31 34.81
CA LEU A 171 -10.70 0.28 33.69
C LEU A 171 -11.86 -0.70 33.95
N ALA A 172 -13.08 -0.24 33.68
CA ALA A 172 -14.28 -1.06 33.72
C ALA A 172 -14.37 -1.87 32.41
N LEU A 173 -13.58 -2.94 32.31
CA LEU A 173 -13.60 -3.83 31.16
C LEU A 173 -14.84 -4.74 31.19
N PRO A 174 -15.54 -4.93 30.05
CA PRO A 174 -16.76 -5.75 30.00
C PRO A 174 -16.44 -7.24 30.15
N ASP A 175 -17.34 -7.99 30.81
CA ASP A 175 -17.30 -9.46 30.75
C ASP A 175 -17.84 -9.96 29.40
N ALA A 176 -17.06 -9.75 28.37
CA ALA A 176 -17.40 -10.06 26.99
C ALA A 176 -16.25 -10.78 26.28
N ALA A 177 -16.60 -11.60 25.32
CA ALA A 177 -15.63 -12.25 24.47
C ALA A 177 -14.89 -11.22 23.60
N ILE A 178 -13.59 -11.40 23.43
CA ILE A 178 -12.78 -10.64 22.50
C ILE A 178 -13.04 -11.15 21.09
N ALA A 179 -13.33 -10.25 20.15
CA ALA A 179 -13.47 -10.57 18.74
C ALA A 179 -12.25 -10.05 17.93
N PRO A 180 -11.21 -10.86 17.71
CA PRO A 180 -10.05 -10.44 16.93
C PRO A 180 -10.42 -10.20 15.47
N VAL A 181 -9.87 -9.13 14.89
CA VAL A 181 -9.98 -8.79 13.47
C VAL A 181 -8.57 -8.73 12.88
N ARG A 182 -8.36 -9.43 11.77
CA ARG A 182 -7.07 -9.54 11.11
C ARG A 182 -7.19 -9.25 9.62
N ARG A 183 -6.08 -9.17 8.91
CA ARG A 183 -6.09 -8.98 7.45
C ARG A 183 -6.45 -10.28 6.72
N ALA A 184 -7.21 -10.12 5.63
CA ALA A 184 -7.61 -11.22 4.74
C ALA A 184 -6.78 -11.28 3.46
N ASP A 185 -5.96 -10.27 3.17
CA ASP A 185 -5.10 -10.13 2.00
C ASP A 185 -3.62 -10.28 2.37
N GLY A 186 -2.75 -10.40 1.38
CA GLY A 186 -1.29 -10.33 1.57
C GLY A 186 -0.89 -8.91 1.96
N SER A 187 -0.56 -8.69 3.23
CA SER A 187 -0.49 -7.37 3.87
C SER A 187 0.87 -7.10 4.50
N GLY A 188 1.50 -5.98 4.13
CA GLY A 188 2.69 -5.50 4.82
C GLY A 188 2.40 -5.04 6.25
N THR A 189 1.22 -4.47 6.53
CA THR A 189 0.77 -4.18 7.90
C THR A 189 0.72 -5.45 8.76
N THR A 190 0.26 -6.57 8.18
CA THR A 190 0.33 -7.89 8.84
C THR A 190 1.77 -8.32 9.05
N PHE A 191 2.66 -8.13 8.08
CA PHE A 191 4.08 -8.46 8.26
C PHE A 191 4.68 -7.68 9.44
N ILE A 192 4.48 -6.37 9.52
CA ILE A 192 4.97 -5.55 10.64
C ILE A 192 4.42 -6.06 11.97
N PHE A 193 3.11 -6.31 12.04
CA PHE A 193 2.45 -6.79 13.25
C PHE A 193 2.95 -8.18 13.68
N THR A 194 3.01 -9.14 12.76
CA THR A 194 3.44 -10.52 13.06
C THR A 194 4.94 -10.63 13.33
N ASN A 195 5.77 -9.80 12.70
CA ASN A 195 7.19 -9.66 13.04
C ASN A 195 7.37 -9.14 14.48
N TYR A 196 6.58 -8.11 14.87
CA TYR A 196 6.58 -7.66 16.25
C TYR A 196 6.17 -8.79 17.22
N LEU A 197 5.05 -9.47 16.94
CA LEU A 197 4.60 -10.57 17.80
C LEU A 197 5.64 -11.69 17.90
N SER A 198 6.33 -12.03 16.82
CA SER A 198 7.39 -13.04 16.80
C SER A 198 8.61 -12.65 17.64
N LYS A 199 8.88 -11.33 17.78
CA LYS A 199 9.96 -10.83 18.64
C LYS A 199 9.63 -10.88 20.13
N VAL A 200 8.36 -10.75 20.50
CA VAL A 200 7.95 -10.52 21.89
C VAL A 200 7.11 -11.64 22.50
N ASN A 201 6.66 -12.61 21.71
CA ASN A 201 5.90 -13.78 22.15
C ASN A 201 6.50 -15.06 21.53
N PRO A 202 7.26 -15.87 22.30
CA PRO A 202 7.91 -17.07 21.79
C PRO A 202 6.93 -18.13 21.26
N GLU A 203 5.74 -18.22 21.83
CA GLU A 203 4.72 -19.17 21.39
C GLU A 203 4.15 -18.76 20.02
N TRP A 204 3.89 -17.45 19.82
CA TRP A 204 3.52 -16.90 18.53
C TRP A 204 4.57 -17.23 17.47
N LYS A 205 5.85 -16.94 17.79
CA LYS A 205 6.98 -17.22 16.87
C LYS A 205 7.01 -18.67 16.41
N THR A 206 6.78 -19.61 17.34
CA THR A 206 6.87 -21.05 17.05
C THR A 206 5.64 -21.57 16.29
N LYS A 207 4.43 -21.10 16.65
CA LYS A 207 3.19 -21.64 16.11
C LYS A 207 2.71 -20.96 14.83
N VAL A 208 2.99 -19.66 14.69
CA VAL A 208 2.45 -18.83 13.60
C VAL A 208 3.57 -18.18 12.77
N GLY A 209 4.56 -17.59 13.44
CA GLY A 209 5.66 -16.87 12.79
C GLY A 209 5.25 -15.50 12.25
N GLU A 210 5.93 -15.07 11.19
CA GLU A 210 5.76 -13.75 10.57
C GLU A 210 5.62 -13.87 9.05
N GLY A 211 4.92 -12.90 8.45
CA GLY A 211 4.72 -12.85 6.99
C GLY A 211 3.63 -11.87 6.59
N THR A 212 3.55 -11.61 5.30
CA THR A 212 2.43 -10.82 4.73
C THR A 212 1.10 -11.57 4.78
N ALA A 213 1.15 -12.89 4.92
CA ALA A 213 0.02 -13.79 5.18
C ALA A 213 0.51 -14.91 6.10
N VAL A 214 -0.25 -15.21 7.14
CA VAL A 214 0.05 -16.28 8.10
C VAL A 214 -1.20 -17.13 8.34
N ASN A 215 -1.02 -18.32 8.92
CA ASN A 215 -2.14 -19.16 9.36
C ASN A 215 -2.68 -18.64 10.68
N TRP A 216 -3.67 -17.74 10.62
CA TRP A 216 -4.27 -17.14 11.81
C TRP A 216 -5.04 -18.18 12.63
N PRO A 217 -4.73 -18.35 13.91
CA PRO A 217 -5.50 -19.25 14.78
C PRO A 217 -6.94 -18.80 14.98
N VAL A 218 -7.16 -17.49 15.08
CA VAL A 218 -8.49 -16.89 15.31
C VAL A 218 -8.64 -15.57 14.53
N GLY A 219 -9.87 -15.08 14.48
CA GLY A 219 -10.19 -13.73 14.00
C GLY A 219 -10.87 -13.69 12.64
N ALA A 220 -11.74 -12.68 12.48
CA ALA A 220 -12.39 -12.33 11.22
C ALA A 220 -11.45 -11.56 10.30
N GLY A 221 -11.57 -11.75 8.97
CA GLY A 221 -10.70 -11.11 7.99
C GLY A 221 -11.27 -9.82 7.40
N GLY A 222 -10.51 -8.72 7.44
CA GLY A 222 -10.78 -7.48 6.72
C GLY A 222 -9.77 -7.27 5.58
N LYS A 223 -10.23 -6.85 4.40
CA LYS A 223 -9.35 -6.54 3.28
C LYS A 223 -8.82 -5.10 3.40
N GLY A 224 -7.51 -4.92 3.35
CA GLY A 224 -6.87 -3.62 3.53
C GLY A 224 -6.94 -3.11 4.99
N ASN A 225 -6.26 -2.00 5.28
CA ASN A 225 -6.43 -1.29 6.55
C ASN A 225 -7.87 -0.76 6.70
N GLU A 226 -8.45 -0.29 5.62
CA GLU A 226 -9.84 0.17 5.52
C GLU A 226 -10.84 -0.91 5.92
N GLY A 227 -10.65 -2.15 5.46
CA GLY A 227 -11.52 -3.27 5.81
C GLY A 227 -11.42 -3.66 7.28
N VAL A 228 -10.21 -3.67 7.86
CA VAL A 228 -10.04 -3.92 9.30
C VAL A 228 -10.65 -2.79 10.12
N ALA A 229 -10.42 -1.52 9.76
CA ALA A 229 -11.01 -0.36 10.42
C ALA A 229 -12.55 -0.44 10.42
N ALA A 230 -13.16 -0.75 9.28
CA ALA A 230 -14.60 -0.89 9.15
C ALA A 230 -15.17 -2.05 9.99
N PHE A 231 -14.46 -3.19 10.04
CA PHE A 231 -14.87 -4.32 10.88
C PHE A 231 -14.84 -3.96 12.37
N VAL A 232 -13.72 -3.41 12.85
CA VAL A 232 -13.59 -3.02 14.26
C VAL A 232 -14.64 -1.97 14.63
N GLY A 233 -14.86 -0.96 13.78
CA GLY A 233 -15.85 0.07 14.03
C GLY A 233 -17.30 -0.46 14.19
N ARG A 234 -17.64 -1.58 13.57
CA ARG A 234 -18.97 -2.19 13.61
C ARG A 234 -19.13 -3.34 14.59
N LEU A 235 -18.05 -4.01 14.95
CA LEU A 235 -18.08 -5.22 15.77
C LEU A 235 -17.78 -4.87 17.22
N PRO A 236 -18.77 -4.89 18.15
CA PRO A 236 -18.52 -4.63 19.57
C PRO A 236 -17.52 -5.63 20.16
N ASN A 237 -16.75 -5.18 21.12
CA ASN A 237 -15.74 -5.94 21.84
C ASN A 237 -14.63 -6.50 20.95
N SER A 238 -14.42 -5.92 19.77
CA SER A 238 -13.37 -6.33 18.84
C SER A 238 -12.04 -5.67 19.15
N ILE A 239 -10.98 -6.32 18.65
CA ILE A 239 -9.62 -5.79 18.55
C ILE A 239 -9.10 -6.06 17.13
N GLY A 240 -8.49 -5.05 16.53
CA GLY A 240 -7.81 -5.15 15.24
C GLY A 240 -6.47 -4.42 15.26
N TYR A 241 -5.79 -4.37 14.13
CA TYR A 241 -4.57 -3.59 13.93
C TYR A 241 -4.63 -2.90 12.56
N VAL A 242 -4.34 -1.61 12.55
CA VAL A 242 -4.33 -0.77 11.34
C VAL A 242 -3.17 0.21 11.40
N GLU A 243 -2.84 0.80 10.26
CA GLU A 243 -1.92 1.94 10.21
C GLU A 243 -2.59 3.19 10.83
N TYR A 244 -1.80 4.06 11.47
CA TYR A 244 -2.29 5.12 12.36
C TYR A 244 -3.15 6.19 11.67
N SER A 245 -2.92 6.52 10.41
CA SER A 245 -3.78 7.47 9.70
C SER A 245 -5.24 6.98 9.60
N TYR A 246 -5.46 5.65 9.52
CA TYR A 246 -6.81 5.07 9.58
C TYR A 246 -7.45 5.23 10.95
N VAL A 247 -6.65 5.18 12.04
CA VAL A 247 -7.15 5.46 13.40
C VAL A 247 -7.70 6.87 13.47
N LYS A 248 -6.96 7.85 12.97
CA LYS A 248 -7.36 9.27 12.98
C LYS A 248 -8.57 9.53 12.09
N GLN A 249 -8.54 9.06 10.85
CA GLN A 249 -9.62 9.28 9.89
C GLN A 249 -10.96 8.68 10.34
N ASN A 250 -10.92 7.50 11.01
CA ASN A 250 -12.10 6.81 11.50
C ASN A 250 -12.41 7.07 12.97
N LYS A 251 -11.64 7.95 13.65
CA LYS A 251 -11.78 8.31 15.08
C LYS A 251 -11.85 7.06 15.98
N MET A 252 -10.95 6.10 15.73
CA MET A 252 -10.96 4.81 16.41
C MET A 252 -10.32 4.91 17.82
N THR A 253 -10.79 4.08 18.73
CA THR A 253 -10.14 3.89 20.01
C THR A 253 -8.92 2.97 19.84
N PHE A 254 -7.75 3.44 20.27
CA PHE A 254 -6.50 2.71 20.23
C PHE A 254 -5.99 2.36 21.63
N ALA A 255 -5.16 1.33 21.72
CA ALA A 255 -4.46 0.95 22.94
C ALA A 255 -3.06 1.56 22.99
N GLN A 256 -2.58 1.90 24.20
CA GLN A 256 -1.16 2.07 24.46
C GLN A 256 -0.47 0.70 24.43
N VAL A 257 0.76 0.65 23.93
CA VAL A 257 1.54 -0.59 23.89
C VAL A 257 2.83 -0.42 24.66
N ARG A 258 3.17 -1.42 25.49
CA ARG A 258 4.42 -1.44 26.23
C ARG A 258 5.58 -1.69 25.28
N ASN A 259 6.55 -0.78 25.27
CA ASN A 259 7.73 -0.88 24.41
C ASN A 259 8.88 -1.67 25.06
N ALA A 260 10.00 -1.82 24.34
CA ALA A 260 11.18 -2.57 24.79
C ALA A 260 11.83 -1.96 26.06
N ALA A 261 11.67 -0.66 26.29
CA ALA A 261 12.14 0.03 27.50
C ALA A 261 11.21 -0.14 28.69
N GLY A 262 10.07 -0.83 28.54
CA GLY A 262 9.08 -1.08 29.59
C GLY A 262 8.02 0.02 29.74
N ASN A 263 8.04 1.07 28.94
CA ASN A 263 7.09 2.17 28.99
C ASN A 263 5.85 1.89 28.14
N PHE A 264 4.67 2.32 28.63
CA PHE A 264 3.47 2.39 27.81
C PHE A 264 3.50 3.67 26.98
N VAL A 265 3.48 3.52 25.66
CA VAL A 265 3.53 4.63 24.72
C VAL A 265 2.23 4.72 23.91
N SER A 266 1.84 5.93 23.55
CA SER A 266 0.76 6.20 22.62
C SER A 266 1.33 6.33 21.20
N PRO A 267 0.56 5.95 20.16
CA PRO A 267 1.00 6.12 18.78
C PRO A 267 0.90 7.59 18.36
N ASP A 268 1.98 8.13 17.85
CA ASP A 268 2.07 9.42 17.15
C ASP A 268 3.34 9.47 16.29
N ASP A 269 3.50 10.53 15.49
CA ASP A 269 4.66 10.72 14.62
C ASP A 269 5.98 10.77 15.41
N LEU A 270 5.99 11.37 16.62
CA LEU A 270 7.18 11.46 17.47
C LEU A 270 7.63 10.08 17.95
N THR A 271 6.70 9.21 18.34
CA THR A 271 7.00 7.85 18.80
C THR A 271 7.41 6.93 17.66
N PHE A 272 6.88 7.13 16.44
CA PHE A 272 7.33 6.44 15.23
C PHE A 272 8.74 6.90 14.83
N LYS A 273 9.01 8.21 14.91
CA LYS A 273 10.33 8.80 14.66
C LYS A 273 11.37 8.30 15.66
N ALA A 274 11.00 8.19 16.93
CA ALA A 274 11.86 7.60 17.96
C ALA A 274 12.23 6.13 17.66
N ALA A 275 11.28 5.34 17.17
CA ALA A 275 11.54 3.97 16.74
C ALA A 275 12.45 3.89 15.51
N ALA A 276 12.35 4.86 14.59
CA ALA A 276 13.15 4.90 13.37
C ALA A 276 14.57 5.45 13.57
N ALA A 277 14.86 6.09 14.70
CA ALA A 277 16.12 6.80 14.95
C ALA A 277 17.38 5.91 14.89
N ASN A 278 17.23 4.60 15.14
CA ASN A 278 18.34 3.64 15.11
C ASN A 278 18.53 2.94 13.76
N ALA A 279 17.73 3.26 12.75
CA ALA A 279 17.80 2.62 11.44
C ALA A 279 18.96 3.19 10.61
N ASP A 280 19.86 2.33 10.14
CA ASP A 280 20.95 2.71 9.24
C ASP A 280 20.52 2.53 7.77
N TRP A 281 19.66 3.46 7.31
CA TRP A 281 19.13 3.49 5.95
C TRP A 281 20.18 3.68 4.86
N VAL A 282 21.31 4.33 5.18
CA VAL A 282 22.38 4.57 4.22
C VAL A 282 23.14 3.29 3.91
N LYS A 283 23.26 2.40 4.90
CA LYS A 283 23.89 1.11 4.74
C LYS A 283 23.01 0.11 3.97
N SER A 284 21.71 0.09 4.26
CA SER A 284 20.77 -0.80 3.59
C SER A 284 19.35 -0.26 3.68
N PHE A 285 18.59 -0.40 2.59
CA PHE A 285 17.15 -0.14 2.60
C PHE A 285 16.33 -1.29 3.20
N TYR A 286 16.93 -2.44 3.50
CA TYR A 286 16.27 -3.50 4.25
C TYR A 286 16.28 -3.17 5.74
N GLN A 287 15.26 -2.46 6.22
CA GLN A 287 15.12 -2.07 7.63
C GLN A 287 13.82 -2.59 8.22
N ILE A 288 13.90 -3.17 9.41
CA ILE A 288 12.76 -3.63 10.20
C ILE A 288 12.71 -2.84 11.51
N LEU A 289 11.67 -2.03 11.67
CA LEU A 289 11.57 -1.03 12.74
C LEU A 289 10.75 -1.49 13.95
N THR A 290 10.36 -2.76 14.02
CA THR A 290 9.60 -3.31 15.15
C THR A 290 10.49 -3.55 16.37
N ALA A 291 9.96 -3.31 17.56
CA ALA A 291 10.61 -3.51 18.87
C ALA A 291 11.97 -2.80 19.00
N GLN A 292 12.09 -1.61 18.42
CA GLN A 292 13.31 -0.81 18.50
C GLN A 292 13.55 -0.29 19.93
N PRO A 293 14.81 -0.12 20.33
CA PRO A 293 15.15 0.48 21.62
C PRO A 293 14.76 1.96 21.67
N GLY A 294 14.51 2.48 22.86
CA GLY A 294 14.15 3.87 23.11
C GLY A 294 12.97 3.98 24.05
N LYS A 295 13.03 4.94 25.01
CA LYS A 295 11.99 5.10 26.03
C LYS A 295 10.64 5.50 25.43
N ASP A 296 10.66 6.20 24.30
CA ASP A 296 9.48 6.74 23.64
C ASP A 296 9.18 6.01 22.31
N ALA A 297 9.96 4.97 21.95
CA ALA A 297 9.81 4.27 20.67
C ALA A 297 8.48 3.49 20.62
N TRP A 298 7.65 3.74 19.57
CA TRP A 298 6.49 2.92 19.27
C TRP A 298 6.92 1.51 18.83
N PRO A 299 6.44 0.44 19.49
CA PRO A 299 7.02 -0.89 19.28
C PRO A 299 6.63 -1.55 17.94
N ILE A 300 5.59 -1.06 17.27
CA ILE A 300 5.04 -1.67 16.04
C ILE A 300 5.19 -0.67 14.87
N THR A 301 6.40 -0.18 14.69
CA THR A 301 6.74 0.76 13.60
C THR A 301 7.21 0.02 12.37
N GLY A 302 6.90 0.55 11.20
CA GLY A 302 7.36 0.04 9.92
C GLY A 302 7.50 1.13 8.87
N ALA A 303 8.04 0.76 7.71
CA ALA A 303 8.16 1.63 6.55
C ALA A 303 7.50 1.00 5.34
N THR A 304 7.08 1.84 4.38
CA THR A 304 6.67 1.39 3.05
C THR A 304 7.81 1.58 2.06
N PHE A 305 7.97 0.59 1.21
CA PHE A 305 8.99 0.55 0.16
C PHE A 305 8.34 0.56 -1.21
N ILE A 306 8.88 1.36 -2.12
CA ILE A 306 8.59 1.27 -3.55
C ILE A 306 9.40 0.13 -4.16
N LEU A 307 8.78 -0.57 -5.08
CA LEU A 307 9.36 -1.62 -5.89
C LEU A 307 9.26 -1.19 -7.37
N MET A 308 10.38 -1.22 -8.09
CA MET A 308 10.43 -0.96 -9.53
C MET A 308 11.25 -2.05 -10.23
N GLN A 309 10.97 -2.29 -11.51
CA GLN A 309 11.82 -3.14 -12.33
C GLN A 309 13.22 -2.50 -12.43
N LYS A 310 14.28 -3.31 -12.29
CA LYS A 310 15.66 -2.84 -12.47
C LYS A 310 15.94 -2.48 -13.92
N VAL A 311 15.37 -3.24 -14.86
CA VAL A 311 15.39 -2.97 -16.29
C VAL A 311 13.98 -2.62 -16.75
N GLN A 312 13.82 -1.42 -17.30
CA GLN A 312 12.53 -0.83 -17.63
C GLN A 312 12.17 -1.08 -19.11
N ASP A 313 11.04 -1.76 -19.32
CA ASP A 313 10.48 -1.96 -20.66
C ASP A 313 9.79 -0.68 -21.18
N LYS A 314 9.41 0.22 -20.27
CA LYS A 314 8.73 1.49 -20.53
C LYS A 314 9.49 2.67 -19.90
N PRO A 315 10.63 3.09 -20.47
CA PRO A 315 11.48 4.11 -19.87
C PRO A 315 10.76 5.44 -19.58
N ALA A 316 9.82 5.86 -20.42
CA ALA A 316 9.06 7.09 -20.24
C ALA A 316 8.17 7.03 -18.99
N GLN A 317 7.47 5.92 -18.74
CA GLN A 317 6.69 5.72 -17.49
C GLN A 317 7.60 5.69 -16.28
N ALA A 318 8.74 4.99 -16.35
CA ALA A 318 9.70 4.96 -15.24
C ALA A 318 10.23 6.37 -14.92
N THR A 319 10.51 7.19 -15.93
CA THR A 319 10.85 8.62 -15.73
C THR A 319 9.75 9.35 -14.96
N GLU A 320 8.49 9.18 -15.32
CA GLU A 320 7.38 9.86 -14.63
C GLU A 320 7.17 9.31 -13.20
N VAL A 321 7.39 8.02 -12.94
CA VAL A 321 7.42 7.46 -11.56
C VAL A 321 8.49 8.16 -10.73
N LEU A 322 9.72 8.25 -11.24
CA LEU A 322 10.83 8.87 -10.51
C LEU A 322 10.62 10.36 -10.29
N LYS A 323 10.06 11.09 -11.27
CA LYS A 323 9.66 12.51 -11.09
C LYS A 323 8.62 12.69 -10.00
N PHE A 324 7.60 11.83 -9.96
CA PHE A 324 6.60 11.85 -8.90
C PHE A 324 7.21 11.62 -7.53
N LEU A 325 8.09 10.63 -7.41
CA LEU A 325 8.74 10.31 -6.13
C LEU A 325 9.74 11.41 -5.71
N ASP A 326 10.50 11.96 -6.64
CA ASP A 326 11.38 13.12 -6.39
C ASP A 326 10.57 14.33 -5.88
N TRP A 327 9.44 14.62 -6.54
CA TRP A 327 8.52 15.65 -6.09
C TRP A 327 7.99 15.36 -4.67
N ALA A 328 7.58 14.11 -4.40
CA ALA A 328 7.06 13.71 -3.10
C ALA A 328 8.11 13.87 -1.98
N TYR A 329 9.37 13.51 -2.22
CA TYR A 329 10.46 13.72 -1.25
C TYR A 329 10.80 15.19 -1.02
N LYS A 330 10.60 16.06 -2.01
CA LYS A 330 10.89 17.50 -1.90
C LYS A 330 9.75 18.31 -1.31
N ASN A 331 8.50 17.93 -1.60
CA ASN A 331 7.32 18.75 -1.33
C ASN A 331 6.29 18.06 -0.43
N GLY A 332 6.41 16.74 -0.22
CA GLY A 332 5.39 15.92 0.41
C GLY A 332 5.50 15.78 1.93
N ASP A 333 6.54 16.32 2.58
CA ASP A 333 6.76 16.15 4.02
C ASP A 333 5.62 16.71 4.84
N LYS A 334 5.11 17.91 4.51
CA LYS A 334 3.95 18.48 5.19
C LYS A 334 2.72 17.59 5.12
N ASN A 335 2.49 16.94 3.98
CA ASN A 335 1.37 16.00 3.82
C ASN A 335 1.55 14.74 4.68
N ALA A 336 2.79 14.29 4.85
CA ALA A 336 3.12 13.18 5.73
C ALA A 336 2.86 13.56 7.20
N ASP A 337 3.38 14.70 7.65
CA ASP A 337 3.19 15.19 9.02
C ASP A 337 1.70 15.39 9.37
N GLU A 338 0.88 15.94 8.45
CA GLU A 338 -0.57 16.12 8.67
C GLU A 338 -1.33 14.80 8.88
N LEU A 339 -0.77 13.69 8.42
CA LEU A 339 -1.32 12.34 8.55
C LEU A 339 -0.57 11.48 9.57
N ASP A 340 0.36 12.07 10.33
CA ASP A 340 1.25 11.43 11.32
C ASP A 340 2.13 10.32 10.73
N TYR A 341 2.51 10.43 9.46
CA TYR A 341 3.63 9.67 8.92
C TYR A 341 4.94 10.41 9.18
N VAL A 342 6.03 9.67 9.24
CA VAL A 342 7.37 10.23 9.36
C VAL A 342 8.04 10.23 7.98
N PRO A 343 8.35 11.40 7.42
CA PRO A 343 9.11 11.50 6.17
C PRO A 343 10.52 10.93 6.31
N MET A 344 11.10 10.49 5.19
CA MET A 344 12.52 10.08 5.18
C MET A 344 13.43 11.25 5.49
N PRO A 345 14.47 11.08 6.34
CA PRO A 345 15.49 12.11 6.58
C PRO A 345 16.22 12.53 5.30
N ALA A 346 16.73 13.75 5.27
CA ALA A 346 17.36 14.34 4.08
C ALA A 346 18.53 13.50 3.52
N ASN A 347 19.39 12.95 4.39
CA ASN A 347 20.48 12.06 3.99
C ASN A 347 19.98 10.74 3.38
N VAL A 348 18.83 10.25 3.85
CA VAL A 348 18.19 9.03 3.29
C VAL A 348 17.58 9.34 1.93
N LYS A 349 16.89 10.49 1.77
CA LYS A 349 16.36 10.94 0.48
C LYS A 349 17.48 11.06 -0.57
N ALA A 350 18.64 11.61 -0.19
CA ALA A 350 19.82 11.69 -1.06
C ALA A 350 20.37 10.31 -1.44
N ALA A 351 20.39 9.35 -0.50
CA ALA A 351 20.81 7.97 -0.78
C ALA A 351 19.83 7.26 -1.72
N ILE A 352 18.52 7.48 -1.55
CA ILE A 352 17.47 6.97 -2.43
C ILE A 352 17.66 7.51 -3.86
N GLU A 353 17.79 8.83 -4.02
CA GLU A 353 17.99 9.45 -5.33
C GLU A 353 19.24 8.89 -6.04
N LYS A 354 20.33 8.70 -5.30
CA LYS A 354 21.55 8.06 -5.83
C LYS A 354 21.31 6.62 -6.29
N SER A 355 20.50 5.85 -5.57
CA SER A 355 20.20 4.45 -5.90
C SER A 355 19.41 4.31 -7.22
N TRP A 356 18.70 5.34 -7.65
CA TRP A 356 17.94 5.30 -8.91
C TRP A 356 18.81 5.15 -10.16
N ALA A 357 20.13 5.39 -10.06
CA ALA A 357 21.08 5.07 -11.14
C ALA A 357 21.12 3.55 -11.50
N GLU A 358 20.60 2.69 -10.62
CA GLU A 358 20.46 1.26 -10.90
C GLU A 358 19.24 0.93 -11.79
N ILE A 359 18.28 1.85 -11.92
CA ILE A 359 17.09 1.71 -12.77
C ILE A 359 17.48 2.10 -14.18
N LYS A 360 17.46 1.14 -15.11
CA LYS A 360 18.02 1.31 -16.46
C LYS A 360 16.99 0.93 -17.52
N ASP A 361 17.18 1.45 -18.72
CA ASP A 361 16.49 0.95 -19.92
C ASP A 361 17.13 -0.34 -20.43
N ALA A 362 16.57 -0.92 -21.49
CA ALA A 362 17.08 -2.15 -22.12
C ALA A 362 18.49 -1.99 -22.72
N SER A 363 18.96 -0.77 -22.97
CA SER A 363 20.33 -0.50 -23.47
C SER A 363 21.35 -0.41 -22.33
N GLY A 364 20.91 -0.46 -21.09
CA GLY A 364 21.76 -0.30 -19.91
C GLY A 364 21.98 1.15 -19.48
N LYS A 365 21.32 2.13 -20.12
CA LYS A 365 21.38 3.55 -19.75
C LYS A 365 20.45 3.80 -18.57
N ALA A 366 20.93 4.55 -17.56
CA ALA A 366 20.13 4.94 -16.42
C ALA A 366 18.91 5.80 -16.84
N ILE A 367 17.77 5.60 -16.19
CA ILE A 367 16.56 6.38 -16.43
C ILE A 367 16.79 7.81 -15.92
N ALA A 368 16.67 8.77 -16.82
CA ALA A 368 16.73 10.19 -16.48
C ALA A 368 15.37 10.68 -15.96
N PHE A 369 15.36 11.49 -14.90
CA PHE A 369 14.12 12.03 -14.31
C PHE A 369 14.22 13.55 -14.01
N LYS A 370 15.37 14.14 -14.24
CA LYS A 370 15.61 15.60 -14.15
C LYS A 370 15.49 16.27 -15.51
#